data_4694a5a8c04323c6e5b0c9dbc89aac46
#
_entry.id   4694a5a8c04323c6e5b0c9dbc89aac46
#
_cell.length_a   1.000
_cell.length_b   1.000
_cell.length_c   1.000
_cell.angle_alpha   90.00
_cell.angle_beta   90.00
_cell.angle_gamma   90.00
#
_symmetry.space_group_name_H-M   'P 1'
#
loop_
_entity.id
_entity.type
_entity.pdbx_description
1 polymer ?
#
loop_
_entity_poly.entity_id
_entity_poly.type
_entity_poly.pdbx_seq_one_letter_code
_entity_poly.pdbx_strand_id
1 'polypeptide(L)'
;MPNPPLPPGRAGGASPSFLACRGFALCSLLFASAGPGLTQRPAPAVPAPRTSAPLVRSRTTVSFAKGFTIAYAGSCKVLTILSPFEQETTATRYLLVPRGTPRPAGYADALLIETPIRTLVGLGNLKYASAPRVRQRIAAGKILEVGQGKELNNEQLVARHPDLVMATGWPGESLTRFQTLMAASIPVMINSEWVETTPLGRAEWVKVLAVLLNKEDLVNQKFGQVVRDYQRLAALGRKATKRPRVVVGLPFKDVWHVPDTDSYLAQFLRDAGTTYAWDQTKSPQGSLALSFETVAPVALTADYWLQTGAAQSKAEITAQDARYAAFGPFKTGRLYNNNRRTNAQGSNDYWESGAVRPDRVLADLIKILHPELLPSWQLYYYQLLR
;
A
#
# COMPACT_ATOMS: atom_id res chain seq x y z
N MET A 1 25.46 16.25 49.89
CA MET A 1 25.69 15.06 49.06
C MET A 1 24.84 15.19 47.81
N PRO A 2 25.40 15.33 46.63
CA PRO A 2 24.61 15.44 45.41
C PRO A 2 24.19 14.05 44.93
N ASN A 3 22.96 13.97 44.40
CA ASN A 3 22.38 12.77 43.77
C ASN A 3 23.17 12.31 42.55
N PRO A 4 23.27 11.00 42.30
CA PRO A 4 23.91 10.46 41.09
C PRO A 4 23.05 10.72 39.82
N PRO A 5 23.67 10.83 38.65
CA PRO A 5 22.96 11.09 37.40
C PRO A 5 22.19 9.85 36.93
N LEU A 6 21.00 10.10 36.39
CA LEU A 6 20.15 9.11 35.74
C LEU A 6 20.83 8.55 34.48
N PRO A 7 20.66 7.26 34.17
CA PRO A 7 21.19 6.67 32.95
C PRO A 7 20.45 7.17 31.69
N PRO A 8 21.10 7.25 30.51
CA PRO A 8 20.49 7.75 29.29
C PRO A 8 19.34 6.85 28.85
N GLY A 9 18.20 7.47 28.57
CA GLY A 9 17.00 6.82 28.09
C GLY A 9 17.28 6.06 26.78
N ARG A 10 17.07 4.77 26.79
CA ARG A 10 17.01 3.95 25.58
C ARG A 10 15.85 4.43 24.72
N ALA A 11 16.18 5.00 23.57
CA ALA A 11 15.23 5.27 22.51
C ALA A 11 14.44 3.98 22.20
N GLY A 12 13.12 4.05 22.33
CA GLY A 12 12.22 2.94 22.03
C GLY A 12 12.30 2.58 20.55
N GLY A 13 13.02 1.50 20.25
CA GLY A 13 13.03 0.91 18.94
C GLY A 13 11.64 0.34 18.62
N ALA A 14 10.91 0.98 17.73
CA ALA A 14 9.73 0.37 17.11
C ALA A 14 10.17 -0.91 16.42
N SER A 15 9.51 -2.02 16.72
CA SER A 15 9.83 -3.32 16.13
C SER A 15 9.61 -3.25 14.61
N PRO A 16 10.59 -3.63 13.77
CA PRO A 16 10.54 -3.40 12.32
C PRO A 16 9.47 -4.20 11.57
N SER A 17 8.83 -5.15 12.21
CA SER A 17 8.02 -6.18 11.53
C SER A 17 6.67 -5.69 11.00
N PHE A 18 6.09 -4.64 11.54
CA PHE A 18 4.76 -4.14 11.10
C PHE A 18 4.84 -3.04 10.05
N LEU A 19 5.98 -2.36 9.96
CA LEU A 19 6.15 -1.15 9.16
C LEU A 19 6.78 -1.38 7.77
N ALA A 20 7.49 -2.48 7.56
CA ALA A 20 8.30 -2.69 6.35
C ALA A 20 7.52 -3.10 5.09
N CYS A 21 6.26 -3.54 5.22
CA CYS A 21 5.48 -4.03 4.07
C CYS A 21 4.66 -2.97 3.32
N ARG A 22 4.64 -1.71 3.77
CA ARG A 22 3.71 -0.70 3.25
C ARG A 22 4.15 0.04 1.98
N GLY A 23 5.39 -0.10 1.54
CA GLY A 23 5.96 0.71 0.45
C GLY A 23 5.98 0.09 -0.95
N PHE A 24 5.64 -1.17 -1.13
CA PHE A 24 5.85 -1.88 -2.40
C PHE A 24 4.58 -2.18 -3.22
N ALA A 25 3.40 -1.86 -2.72
CA ALA A 25 2.13 -2.25 -3.34
C ALA A 25 1.94 -1.77 -4.79
N LEU A 26 2.55 -0.65 -5.15
CA LEU A 26 2.34 -0.03 -6.45
C LEU A 26 3.21 -0.58 -7.59
N CYS A 27 4.35 -1.21 -7.32
CA CYS A 27 5.28 -1.65 -8.38
C CYS A 27 4.88 -2.93 -9.12
N SER A 28 3.97 -3.72 -8.56
CA SER A 28 3.73 -5.09 -9.03
C SER A 28 2.94 -5.23 -10.33
N LEU A 29 2.15 -4.23 -10.71
CA LEU A 29 1.16 -4.36 -11.80
C LEU A 29 1.65 -3.98 -13.20
N LEU A 30 2.74 -3.24 -13.33
CA LEU A 30 3.10 -2.59 -14.59
C LEU A 30 4.20 -3.29 -15.42
N PHE A 31 4.86 -4.32 -14.90
CA PHE A 31 5.94 -5.00 -15.62
C PHE A 31 5.51 -6.21 -16.48
N ALA A 32 4.23 -6.29 -16.85
CA ALA A 32 3.66 -7.48 -17.48
C ALA A 32 3.73 -7.55 -19.01
N SER A 33 4.35 -6.58 -19.69
CA SER A 33 4.38 -6.60 -21.16
C SER A 33 5.75 -6.27 -21.75
N ALA A 34 6.62 -7.26 -21.87
CA ALA A 34 7.69 -7.30 -22.86
C ALA A 34 7.66 -8.69 -23.49
N GLY A 35 7.18 -8.77 -24.72
CA GLY A 35 7.19 -9.96 -25.57
C GLY A 35 8.61 -10.32 -26.05
N PRO A 36 8.81 -11.54 -26.57
CA PRO A 36 10.13 -12.04 -26.98
C PRO A 36 10.68 -11.33 -28.21
N GLY A 37 12.00 -11.20 -28.24
CA GLY A 37 12.76 -10.54 -29.28
C GLY A 37 12.65 -11.21 -30.64
N LEU A 38 12.66 -10.39 -31.67
CA LEU A 38 12.88 -10.79 -33.05
C LEU A 38 14.21 -10.24 -33.55
N THR A 39 14.87 -11.09 -34.30
CA THR A 39 16.16 -10.97 -34.95
C THR A 39 16.32 -9.72 -35.82
N GLN A 40 17.49 -9.10 -35.76
CA GLN A 40 17.89 -7.96 -36.58
C GLN A 40 18.01 -8.31 -38.08
N ARG A 41 17.48 -7.40 -38.90
CA ARG A 41 17.77 -7.25 -40.31
C ARG A 41 18.21 -5.81 -40.57
N PRO A 42 19.17 -5.54 -41.45
CA PRO A 42 19.80 -4.22 -41.60
C PRO A 42 18.87 -3.16 -42.20
N ALA A 43 19.06 -1.93 -41.77
CA ALA A 43 18.21 -0.78 -42.00
C ALA A 43 18.35 -0.15 -43.38
N PRO A 44 17.26 0.40 -43.97
CA PRO A 44 17.32 1.47 -44.92
C PRO A 44 17.17 2.85 -44.26
N ALA A 45 17.65 3.88 -44.94
CA ALA A 45 17.90 5.22 -44.55
C ALA A 45 16.78 5.93 -43.73
N VAL A 46 17.23 6.75 -42.74
CA VAL A 46 16.46 7.54 -41.81
C VAL A 46 15.76 8.70 -42.49
N PRO A 47 14.43 8.83 -42.44
CA PRO A 47 13.76 10.12 -42.64
C PRO A 47 13.83 10.96 -41.35
N ALA A 48 14.02 12.26 -41.51
CA ALA A 48 14.12 13.25 -40.43
C ALA A 48 12.97 13.15 -39.41
N PRO A 49 13.22 13.43 -38.11
CA PRO A 49 12.24 13.27 -37.06
C PRO A 49 11.08 14.25 -37.24
N ARG A 50 9.90 13.74 -37.53
CA ARG A 50 8.67 14.50 -37.31
C ARG A 50 8.46 14.65 -35.81
N THR A 51 8.78 15.80 -35.26
CA THR A 51 8.45 16.23 -33.90
C THR A 51 6.94 16.49 -33.79
N SER A 52 6.16 15.44 -33.73
CA SER A 52 4.82 15.52 -33.14
C SER A 52 4.96 15.17 -31.68
N ALA A 53 4.81 16.16 -30.80
CA ALA A 53 4.65 15.89 -29.37
C ALA A 53 3.57 14.82 -29.19
N PRO A 54 3.81 13.72 -28.43
CA PRO A 54 2.81 12.69 -28.28
C PRO A 54 1.60 13.30 -27.56
N LEU A 55 0.50 13.43 -28.27
CA LEU A 55 -0.80 13.74 -27.69
C LEU A 55 -1.05 12.75 -26.55
N VAL A 56 -1.42 13.26 -25.38
CA VAL A 56 -1.92 12.42 -24.28
C VAL A 56 -3.11 11.64 -24.80
N ARG A 57 -2.89 10.38 -25.19
CA ARG A 57 -3.90 9.55 -25.88
C ARG A 57 -5.05 9.15 -24.99
N SER A 58 -4.83 9.08 -23.66
CA SER A 58 -5.89 8.87 -22.69
C SER A 58 -5.69 9.70 -21.44
N ARG A 59 -6.80 9.97 -20.76
CA ARG A 59 -6.81 10.66 -19.47
C ARG A 59 -7.33 9.70 -18.40
N THR A 60 -6.87 9.91 -17.18
CA THR A 60 -7.42 9.23 -16.00
C THR A 60 -7.98 10.27 -15.04
N THR A 61 -9.01 9.91 -14.30
CA THR A 61 -9.63 10.74 -13.26
C THR A 61 -9.48 10.05 -11.92
N VAL A 62 -9.43 10.81 -10.84
CA VAL A 62 -9.41 10.30 -9.46
C VAL A 62 -10.83 10.33 -8.91
N SER A 63 -11.34 9.19 -8.42
CA SER A 63 -12.74 9.03 -8.02
C SER A 63 -12.91 8.58 -6.56
N PHE A 64 -11.95 7.88 -6.00
CA PHE A 64 -12.01 7.27 -4.67
C PHE A 64 -10.92 7.76 -3.73
N ALA A 65 -9.72 7.97 -4.24
CA ALA A 65 -8.59 8.46 -3.46
C ALA A 65 -8.79 9.92 -3.07
N LYS A 66 -8.34 10.26 -1.87
CA LYS A 66 -8.39 11.62 -1.33
C LYS A 66 -7.00 12.25 -1.21
N GLY A 67 -5.95 11.44 -1.28
CA GLY A 67 -4.57 11.87 -1.06
C GLY A 67 -3.89 12.48 -2.28
N PHE A 68 -4.48 12.39 -3.48
CA PHE A 68 -3.88 13.00 -4.68
C PHE A 68 -4.90 13.45 -5.71
N THR A 69 -4.47 14.33 -6.62
CA THR A 69 -5.24 14.75 -7.80
C THR A 69 -4.39 14.71 -9.06
N ILE A 70 -5.04 14.58 -10.21
CA ILE A 70 -4.41 14.60 -11.53
C ILE A 70 -5.18 15.61 -12.39
N ALA A 71 -4.45 16.60 -12.94
CA ALA A 71 -4.98 17.55 -13.92
C ALA A 71 -4.16 17.47 -15.22
N TYR A 72 -4.79 17.80 -16.35
CA TYR A 72 -4.15 17.78 -17.67
C TYR A 72 -4.14 19.18 -18.27
N ALA A 73 -2.96 19.62 -18.67
CA ALA A 73 -2.72 20.94 -19.29
C ALA A 73 -1.95 20.77 -20.60
N GLY A 74 -2.67 20.75 -21.72
CA GLY A 74 -2.08 20.43 -23.03
C GLY A 74 -1.48 19.03 -23.07
N SER A 75 -0.17 18.95 -23.36
CA SER A 75 0.61 17.70 -23.34
C SER A 75 1.16 17.35 -21.94
N CYS A 76 1.03 18.26 -20.97
CA CYS A 76 1.53 18.08 -19.62
C CYS A 76 0.45 17.56 -18.67
N LYS A 77 0.89 16.97 -17.56
CA LYS A 77 0.01 16.55 -16.46
C LYS A 77 0.50 17.20 -15.18
N VAL A 78 -0.42 17.60 -14.31
CA VAL A 78 -0.12 18.08 -12.97
C VAL A 78 -0.62 17.05 -11.99
N LEU A 79 0.28 16.37 -11.31
CA LEU A 79 0.00 15.47 -10.21
C LEU A 79 0.23 16.23 -8.91
N THR A 80 -0.77 16.27 -8.04
CA THR A 80 -0.66 16.90 -6.71
C THR A 80 -0.89 15.86 -5.65
N ILE A 81 0.08 15.64 -4.76
CA ILE A 81 -0.09 14.86 -3.53
C ILE A 81 -0.54 15.84 -2.45
N LEU A 82 -1.74 15.62 -1.91
CA LEU A 82 -2.42 16.59 -1.03
C LEU A 82 -1.89 16.53 0.40
N SER A 83 -1.55 15.34 0.90
CA SER A 83 -1.01 15.12 2.24
C SER A 83 0.14 14.11 2.13
N PRO A 84 1.34 14.57 1.76
CA PRO A 84 2.48 13.66 1.58
C PRO A 84 2.88 12.96 2.88
N PHE A 85 2.66 13.64 4.02
CA PHE A 85 2.88 13.09 5.36
C PHE A 85 1.59 13.25 6.18
N GLU A 86 1.24 12.26 6.98
CA GLU A 86 -0.08 12.11 7.63
C GLU A 86 -0.63 13.37 8.32
N GLN A 87 0.24 14.24 8.84
CA GLN A 87 -0.14 15.46 9.55
C GLN A 87 0.24 16.74 8.79
N GLU A 88 0.83 16.63 7.61
CA GLU A 88 1.19 17.79 6.79
C GLU A 88 0.04 18.19 5.87
N THR A 89 -0.31 19.48 5.92
CA THR A 89 -1.34 20.06 5.04
C THR A 89 -0.77 20.64 3.75
N THR A 90 0.56 20.70 3.62
CA THR A 90 1.22 21.28 2.45
C THR A 90 1.24 20.28 1.30
N ALA A 91 0.47 20.57 0.26
CA ALA A 91 0.44 19.76 -0.95
C ALA A 91 1.76 19.89 -1.75
N THR A 92 2.22 18.78 -2.30
CA THR A 92 3.38 18.77 -3.21
C THR A 92 2.92 18.61 -4.65
N ARG A 93 3.34 19.51 -5.53
CA ARG A 93 2.97 19.51 -6.96
C ARG A 93 4.10 18.97 -7.81
N TYR A 94 3.74 18.09 -8.75
CA TYR A 94 4.64 17.53 -9.74
C TYR A 94 4.13 17.87 -11.14
N LEU A 95 4.98 18.51 -11.94
CA LEU A 95 4.71 18.78 -13.34
C LEU A 95 5.31 17.65 -14.19
N LEU A 96 4.45 16.85 -14.81
CA LEU A 96 4.83 15.76 -15.68
C LEU A 96 4.83 16.26 -17.13
N VAL A 97 6.01 16.33 -17.73
CA VAL A 97 6.17 16.81 -19.13
C VAL A 97 6.58 15.64 -20.04
N PRO A 98 6.23 15.67 -21.33
CA PRO A 98 6.80 14.75 -22.29
C PRO A 98 8.33 14.89 -22.31
N ARG A 99 9.03 13.76 -22.37
CA ARG A 99 10.49 13.76 -22.36
C ARG A 99 11.08 14.60 -23.49
N GLY A 100 12.07 15.42 -23.13
CA GLY A 100 12.74 16.34 -24.04
C GLY A 100 11.95 17.63 -24.34
N THR A 101 10.86 17.90 -23.61
CA THR A 101 10.16 19.18 -23.72
C THR A 101 10.55 20.14 -22.59
N PRO A 102 10.71 21.44 -22.86
CA PRO A 102 11.04 22.41 -21.83
C PRO A 102 9.86 22.57 -20.84
N ARG A 103 10.17 23.04 -19.63
CA ARG A 103 9.16 23.40 -18.64
C ARG A 103 8.27 24.52 -19.18
N PRO A 104 6.94 24.36 -19.27
CA PRO A 104 6.03 25.44 -19.61
C PRO A 104 5.99 26.50 -18.50
N ALA A 105 5.66 27.73 -18.86
CA ALA A 105 5.47 28.82 -17.91
C ALA A 105 4.32 28.56 -16.93
N GLY A 106 4.37 29.14 -15.74
CA GLY A 106 3.30 29.07 -14.74
C GLY A 106 3.38 27.87 -13.78
N TYR A 107 4.45 27.07 -13.81
CA TYR A 107 4.65 25.90 -12.95
C TYR A 107 5.97 25.92 -12.18
N ALA A 108 6.48 27.10 -11.83
CA ALA A 108 7.77 27.24 -11.15
C ALA A 108 7.81 26.54 -9.78
N ASP A 109 6.67 26.43 -9.11
CA ASP A 109 6.46 25.81 -7.81
C ASP A 109 6.38 24.28 -7.86
N ALA A 110 6.27 23.67 -9.04
CA ALA A 110 6.13 22.24 -9.19
C ALA A 110 7.47 21.52 -9.42
N LEU A 111 7.66 20.34 -8.86
CA LEU A 111 8.80 19.47 -9.18
C LEU A 111 8.62 18.90 -10.60
N LEU A 112 9.64 19.07 -11.44
CA LEU A 112 9.58 18.61 -12.85
C LEU A 112 9.93 17.13 -12.93
N ILE A 113 9.12 16.36 -13.65
CA ILE A 113 9.37 14.96 -13.99
C ILE A 113 9.13 14.74 -15.48
N GLU A 114 10.11 14.24 -16.19
CA GLU A 114 9.95 13.83 -17.58
C GLU A 114 9.26 12.47 -17.70
N THR A 115 8.25 12.36 -18.55
CA THR A 115 7.47 11.12 -18.73
C THR A 115 7.51 10.61 -20.17
N PRO A 116 7.46 9.27 -20.37
CA PRO A 116 7.45 8.23 -19.34
C PRO A 116 8.77 8.16 -18.57
N ILE A 117 8.71 7.90 -17.26
CA ILE A 117 9.92 7.61 -16.48
C ILE A 117 10.55 6.29 -16.95
N ARG A 118 11.88 6.23 -16.96
CA ARG A 118 12.68 5.05 -17.35
C ARG A 118 13.32 4.37 -16.16
N THR A 119 13.66 5.17 -15.15
CA THR A 119 14.29 4.72 -13.91
C THR A 119 13.49 5.21 -12.71
N LEU A 120 13.13 4.27 -11.83
CA LEU A 120 12.43 4.53 -10.59
C LEU A 120 13.19 3.88 -9.45
N VAL A 121 13.48 4.65 -8.42
CA VAL A 121 13.98 4.15 -7.15
C VAL A 121 12.84 4.14 -6.15
N GLY A 122 12.48 2.96 -5.65
CA GLY A 122 11.58 2.80 -4.51
C GLY A 122 12.40 2.58 -3.24
N LEU A 123 12.14 3.38 -2.21
CA LEU A 123 12.81 3.22 -0.94
C LEU A 123 12.15 2.11 -0.13
N GLY A 124 12.80 0.96 -0.06
CA GLY A 124 12.32 -0.19 0.69
C GLY A 124 13.33 -1.35 0.61
N ASN A 125 13.16 -2.31 1.48
CA ASN A 125 14.04 -3.48 1.51
C ASN A 125 13.59 -4.51 0.45
N LEU A 126 14.49 -4.84 -0.47
CA LEU A 126 14.22 -5.75 -1.59
C LEU A 126 13.76 -7.16 -1.16
N LYS A 127 14.16 -7.61 0.04
CA LYS A 127 13.73 -8.91 0.57
C LYS A 127 12.22 -9.01 0.77
N TYR A 128 11.53 -7.87 0.94
CA TYR A 128 10.08 -7.82 1.14
C TYR A 128 9.27 -7.77 -0.16
N ALA A 129 9.89 -7.77 -1.32
CA ALA A 129 9.16 -7.85 -2.58
C ALA A 129 8.51 -9.23 -2.74
N SER A 130 7.18 -9.26 -2.90
CA SER A 130 6.40 -10.49 -3.10
C SER A 130 6.14 -10.80 -4.57
N ALA A 131 6.05 -9.76 -5.42
CA ALA A 131 5.75 -9.94 -6.85
C ALA A 131 6.80 -10.80 -7.55
N PRO A 132 6.40 -11.94 -8.20
CA PRO A 132 7.37 -12.89 -8.78
C PRO A 132 8.30 -12.25 -9.82
N ARG A 133 7.79 -11.36 -10.66
CA ARG A 133 8.60 -10.65 -11.68
C ARG A 133 9.59 -9.67 -11.07
N VAL A 134 9.22 -9.00 -9.98
CA VAL A 134 10.13 -8.11 -9.23
C VAL A 134 11.24 -8.95 -8.62
N ARG A 135 10.91 -10.05 -7.96
CA ARG A 135 11.88 -10.99 -7.38
C ARG A 135 12.85 -11.57 -8.43
N GLN A 136 12.33 -11.95 -9.60
CA GLN A 136 13.17 -12.41 -10.71
C GLN A 136 14.16 -11.33 -11.17
N ARG A 137 13.73 -10.06 -11.24
CA ARG A 137 14.60 -8.95 -11.61
C ARG A 137 15.63 -8.63 -10.53
N ILE A 138 15.26 -8.76 -9.24
CA ILE A 138 16.19 -8.64 -8.11
C ILE A 138 17.26 -9.73 -8.23
N ALA A 139 16.87 -10.98 -8.40
CA ALA A 139 17.80 -12.11 -8.55
C ALA A 139 18.73 -11.96 -9.77
N ALA A 140 18.26 -11.32 -10.85
CA ALA A 140 19.05 -11.02 -12.05
C ALA A 140 19.92 -9.74 -11.91
N GLY A 141 20.00 -9.11 -10.73
CA GLY A 141 20.76 -7.88 -10.50
C GLY A 141 20.22 -6.65 -11.27
N LYS A 142 18.97 -6.70 -11.74
CA LYS A 142 18.33 -5.60 -12.49
C LYS A 142 17.63 -4.58 -11.58
N ILE A 143 17.44 -4.92 -10.31
CA ILE A 143 16.94 -4.04 -9.26
C ILE A 143 17.98 -4.06 -8.15
N LEU A 144 18.47 -2.87 -7.78
CA LEU A 144 19.52 -2.68 -6.79
C LEU A 144 18.95 -2.00 -5.54
N GLU A 145 19.48 -2.35 -4.39
CA GLU A 145 19.19 -1.67 -3.14
C GLU A 145 20.08 -0.43 -3.01
N VAL A 146 19.48 0.72 -2.73
CA VAL A 146 20.17 2.02 -2.64
C VAL A 146 20.06 2.64 -1.25
N GLY A 147 19.69 1.85 -0.27
CA GLY A 147 19.54 2.23 1.13
C GLY A 147 18.46 1.42 1.83
N GLN A 148 18.51 1.37 3.15
CA GLN A 148 17.54 0.66 3.98
C GLN A 148 16.91 1.61 5.00
N GLY A 149 15.57 1.63 5.05
CA GLY A 149 14.82 2.39 6.05
C GLY A 149 15.13 3.89 6.01
N LYS A 150 15.76 4.40 7.06
CA LYS A 150 16.13 5.82 7.18
C LYS A 150 17.49 6.17 6.53
N GLU A 151 18.29 5.18 6.20
CA GLU A 151 19.61 5.39 5.60
C GLU A 151 19.50 5.37 4.08
N LEU A 152 19.80 6.51 3.45
CA LEU A 152 19.88 6.69 2.01
C LEU A 152 21.32 6.80 1.59
N ASN A 153 21.73 6.04 0.60
CA ASN A 153 23.00 6.28 -0.07
C ASN A 153 22.84 7.40 -1.10
N ASN A 154 22.88 8.65 -0.62
CA ASN A 154 22.71 9.84 -1.46
C ASN A 154 23.78 9.91 -2.56
N GLU A 155 25.03 9.53 -2.30
CA GLU A 155 26.09 9.53 -3.30
C GLU A 155 25.77 8.60 -4.47
N GLN A 156 25.34 7.37 -4.16
CA GLN A 156 24.95 6.41 -5.18
C GLN A 156 23.73 6.88 -5.97
N LEU A 157 22.75 7.53 -5.33
CA LEU A 157 21.56 8.08 -5.98
C LEU A 157 21.92 9.24 -6.90
N VAL A 158 22.77 10.16 -6.44
CA VAL A 158 23.25 11.30 -7.25
C VAL A 158 24.06 10.81 -8.44
N ALA A 159 24.96 9.84 -8.25
CA ALA A 159 25.75 9.27 -9.34
C ALA A 159 24.90 8.55 -10.39
N ARG A 160 23.79 7.91 -10.01
CA ARG A 160 22.88 7.19 -10.92
C ARG A 160 21.84 8.07 -11.58
N HIS A 161 21.54 9.22 -11.01
CA HIS A 161 20.58 10.22 -11.46
C HIS A 161 19.25 9.62 -11.96
N PRO A 162 18.46 8.94 -11.10
CA PRO A 162 17.19 8.34 -11.51
C PRO A 162 16.18 9.40 -11.92
N ASP A 163 15.23 9.04 -12.81
CA ASP A 163 14.15 9.94 -13.21
C ASP A 163 13.21 10.28 -12.03
N LEU A 164 13.12 9.40 -11.05
CA LEU A 164 12.27 9.58 -9.86
C LEU A 164 12.76 8.71 -8.69
N VAL A 165 12.78 9.29 -7.50
CA VAL A 165 12.82 8.56 -6.23
C VAL A 165 11.42 8.59 -5.61
N MET A 166 10.86 7.42 -5.29
CA MET A 166 9.58 7.29 -4.60
C MET A 166 9.82 6.81 -3.17
N ALA A 167 9.39 7.60 -2.20
CA ALA A 167 9.51 7.32 -0.78
C ALA A 167 8.13 7.16 -0.14
N THR A 168 8.06 6.49 1.01
CA THR A 168 6.86 6.45 1.84
C THR A 168 6.88 7.64 2.79
N GLY A 169 5.75 8.34 2.92
CA GLY A 169 5.59 9.42 3.90
C GLY A 169 5.28 8.85 5.28
N TRP A 170 6.23 8.90 6.20
CA TRP A 170 6.00 8.51 7.59
C TRP A 170 5.56 9.70 8.44
N PRO A 171 4.72 9.49 9.49
CA PRO A 171 4.39 10.55 10.44
C PRO A 171 5.64 11.19 11.03
N GLY A 172 5.68 12.53 11.06
CA GLY A 172 6.82 13.29 11.59
C GLY A 172 8.03 13.40 10.66
N GLU A 173 7.96 12.85 9.44
CA GLU A 173 8.96 13.10 8.40
C GLU A 173 8.57 14.29 7.52
N SER A 174 9.54 14.85 6.80
CA SER A 174 9.32 15.95 5.85
C SER A 174 10.18 15.75 4.60
N LEU A 175 9.87 16.49 3.52
CA LEU A 175 10.68 16.53 2.31
C LEU A 175 12.11 17.02 2.54
N THR A 176 12.37 17.73 3.63
CA THR A 176 13.72 18.21 4.02
C THR A 176 14.75 17.07 4.06
N ARG A 177 14.34 15.87 4.42
CA ARG A 177 15.18 14.67 4.40
C ARG A 177 15.81 14.38 3.03
N PHE A 178 15.16 14.83 1.95
CA PHE A 178 15.56 14.55 0.57
C PHE A 178 16.19 15.77 -0.13
N GLN A 179 16.54 16.83 0.62
CA GLN A 179 17.10 18.07 0.06
C GLN A 179 18.33 17.84 -0.81
N THR A 180 19.24 16.96 -0.42
CA THR A 180 20.43 16.60 -1.21
C THR A 180 20.06 16.08 -2.60
N LEU A 181 19.06 15.22 -2.70
CA LEU A 181 18.59 14.68 -3.99
C LEU A 181 17.92 15.77 -4.83
N MET A 182 17.06 16.57 -4.20
CA MET A 182 16.36 17.66 -4.90
C MET A 182 17.32 18.75 -5.38
N ALA A 183 18.37 19.06 -4.60
CA ALA A 183 19.45 19.97 -5.03
C ALA A 183 20.25 19.43 -6.23
N ALA A 184 20.37 18.09 -6.33
CA ALA A 184 20.93 17.42 -7.50
C ALA A 184 19.92 17.25 -8.66
N SER A 185 18.78 17.95 -8.63
CA SER A 185 17.70 17.88 -9.64
C SER A 185 17.08 16.49 -9.79
N ILE A 186 17.15 15.65 -8.75
CA ILE A 186 16.46 14.36 -8.70
C ILE A 186 15.10 14.56 -8.01
N PRO A 187 13.99 14.41 -8.71
CA PRO A 187 12.66 14.58 -8.09
C PRO A 187 12.38 13.45 -7.10
N VAL A 188 11.80 13.84 -5.95
CA VAL A 188 11.35 12.90 -4.92
C VAL A 188 9.84 13.01 -4.80
N MET A 189 9.14 11.87 -4.85
CA MET A 189 7.69 11.78 -4.69
C MET A 189 7.37 10.95 -3.45
N ILE A 190 6.46 11.45 -2.65
CA ILE A 190 5.97 10.73 -1.48
C ILE A 190 4.73 9.92 -1.86
N ASN A 191 4.80 8.60 -1.68
CA ASN A 191 3.68 7.70 -1.78
C ASN A 191 3.01 7.57 -0.42
N SER A 192 1.79 8.07 -0.30
CA SER A 192 1.01 8.07 0.94
C SER A 192 -0.29 7.26 0.81
N GLU A 193 -0.30 6.21 -0.03
CA GLU A 193 -1.46 5.36 -0.28
C GLU A 193 -2.03 4.73 1.01
N TRP A 194 -1.18 4.54 2.00
CA TRP A 194 -1.53 3.91 3.28
C TRP A 194 -2.40 4.81 4.18
N VAL A 195 -2.44 6.12 3.92
CA VAL A 195 -3.30 7.09 4.64
C VAL A 195 -4.75 7.01 4.15
N GLU A 196 -4.99 6.44 2.97
CA GLU A 196 -6.34 6.28 2.45
C GLU A 196 -7.19 5.37 3.35
N THR A 197 -8.36 5.87 3.69
CA THR A 197 -9.27 5.22 4.63
C THR A 197 -10.20 4.20 3.96
N THR A 198 -10.21 4.13 2.64
CA THR A 198 -11.06 3.20 1.89
C THR A 198 -10.25 2.25 1.00
N PRO A 199 -10.71 1.00 0.82
CA PRO A 199 -10.04 0.03 -0.03
C PRO A 199 -9.86 0.47 -1.49
N LEU A 200 -10.90 1.08 -2.08
CA LEU A 200 -10.83 1.59 -3.45
C LEU A 200 -9.97 2.85 -3.56
N GLY A 201 -10.01 3.75 -2.55
CA GLY A 201 -9.14 4.92 -2.51
C GLY A 201 -7.67 4.52 -2.50
N ARG A 202 -7.32 3.58 -1.63
CA ARG A 202 -5.95 3.05 -1.56
C ARG A 202 -5.51 2.39 -2.88
N ALA A 203 -6.36 1.57 -3.47
CA ALA A 203 -6.05 0.89 -4.74
C ALA A 203 -5.93 1.86 -5.91
N GLU A 204 -6.60 3.03 -5.87
CA GLU A 204 -6.57 4.02 -6.94
C GLU A 204 -5.21 4.70 -7.09
N TRP A 205 -4.32 4.64 -6.11
CA TRP A 205 -2.95 5.17 -6.21
C TRP A 205 -2.13 4.52 -7.33
N VAL A 206 -2.57 3.40 -7.87
CA VAL A 206 -1.99 2.82 -9.11
C VAL A 206 -2.02 3.82 -10.28
N LYS A 207 -2.94 4.80 -10.27
CA LYS A 207 -3.04 5.86 -11.29
C LYS A 207 -1.88 6.86 -11.22
N VAL A 208 -1.22 7.01 -10.08
CA VAL A 208 0.02 7.77 -9.95
C VAL A 208 1.11 7.16 -10.85
N LEU A 209 1.29 5.83 -10.79
CA LEU A 209 2.22 5.14 -11.68
C LEU A 209 1.76 5.20 -13.15
N ALA A 210 0.44 5.18 -13.39
CA ALA A 210 -0.10 5.29 -14.75
C ALA A 210 0.34 6.58 -15.43
N VAL A 211 0.21 7.72 -14.76
CA VAL A 211 0.59 9.03 -15.34
C VAL A 211 2.09 9.19 -15.48
N LEU A 212 2.88 8.62 -14.58
CA LEU A 212 4.35 8.60 -14.66
C LEU A 212 4.87 7.75 -15.83
N LEU A 213 4.18 6.67 -16.17
CA LEU A 213 4.58 5.70 -17.19
C LEU A 213 3.83 5.86 -18.52
N ASN A 214 2.92 6.83 -18.64
CA ASN A 214 2.02 7.01 -19.78
C ASN A 214 1.22 5.71 -20.08
N LYS A 215 0.66 5.08 -19.03
CA LYS A 215 -0.10 3.82 -19.08
C LYS A 215 -1.54 3.98 -18.57
N GLU A 216 -2.11 5.16 -18.75
CA GLU A 216 -3.46 5.49 -18.26
C GLU A 216 -4.53 4.53 -18.78
N ASP A 217 -4.51 4.19 -20.08
CA ASP A 217 -5.50 3.25 -20.67
C ASP A 217 -5.47 1.89 -19.98
N LEU A 218 -4.27 1.32 -19.84
CA LEU A 218 -4.08 0.03 -19.19
C LEU A 218 -4.60 0.04 -17.75
N VAL A 219 -4.23 1.08 -17.01
CA VAL A 219 -4.61 1.18 -15.60
C VAL A 219 -6.09 1.48 -15.45
N ASN A 220 -6.68 2.35 -16.27
CA ASN A 220 -8.11 2.61 -16.27
C ASN A 220 -8.92 1.32 -16.50
N GLN A 221 -8.51 0.50 -17.48
CA GLN A 221 -9.16 -0.79 -17.75
C GLN A 221 -9.04 -1.75 -16.55
N LYS A 222 -7.83 -1.93 -16.00
CA LYS A 222 -7.58 -2.88 -14.90
C LYS A 222 -8.22 -2.42 -13.60
N PHE A 223 -8.05 -1.15 -13.24
CA PHE A 223 -8.66 -0.60 -12.05
C PHE A 223 -10.19 -0.57 -12.15
N GLY A 224 -10.75 -0.23 -13.32
CA GLY A 224 -12.18 -0.30 -13.56
C GLY A 224 -12.76 -1.70 -13.33
N GLN A 225 -12.01 -2.77 -13.68
CA GLN A 225 -12.42 -4.14 -13.35
C GLN A 225 -12.40 -4.39 -11.82
N VAL A 226 -11.35 -3.95 -11.13
CA VAL A 226 -11.25 -4.05 -9.66
C VAL A 226 -12.43 -3.35 -8.98
N VAL A 227 -12.79 -2.14 -9.45
CA VAL A 227 -13.94 -1.37 -8.92
C VAL A 227 -15.25 -2.15 -9.09
N ARG A 228 -15.54 -2.65 -10.30
CA ARG A 228 -16.75 -3.43 -10.55
C ARG A 228 -16.83 -4.68 -9.68
N ASP A 229 -15.73 -5.44 -9.57
CA ASP A 229 -15.69 -6.65 -8.77
C ASP A 229 -15.86 -6.35 -7.29
N TYR A 230 -15.17 -5.32 -6.79
CA TYR A 230 -15.30 -4.88 -5.40
C TYR A 230 -16.75 -4.46 -5.07
N GLN A 231 -17.36 -3.60 -5.91
CA GLN A 231 -18.73 -3.11 -5.69
C GLN A 231 -19.75 -4.24 -5.73
N ARG A 232 -19.60 -5.20 -6.65
CA ARG A 232 -20.44 -6.40 -6.71
C ARG A 232 -20.31 -7.23 -5.44
N LEU A 233 -19.11 -7.45 -4.94
CA LEU A 233 -18.84 -8.19 -3.70
C LEU A 233 -19.38 -7.45 -2.47
N ALA A 234 -19.17 -6.15 -2.38
CA ALA A 234 -19.72 -5.33 -1.30
C ALA A 234 -21.27 -5.37 -1.29
N ALA A 235 -21.91 -5.33 -2.46
CA ALA A 235 -23.36 -5.49 -2.56
C ALA A 235 -23.81 -6.89 -2.11
N LEU A 236 -23.02 -7.92 -2.37
CA LEU A 236 -23.28 -9.29 -1.93
C LEU A 236 -23.16 -9.41 -0.39
N GLY A 237 -22.07 -8.89 0.21
CA GLY A 237 -21.87 -8.90 1.67
C GLY A 237 -22.96 -8.14 2.41
N ARG A 238 -23.40 -6.98 1.89
CA ARG A 238 -24.49 -6.20 2.51
C ARG A 238 -25.84 -6.91 2.50
N LYS A 239 -26.08 -7.85 1.58
CA LYS A 239 -27.29 -8.69 1.52
C LYS A 239 -27.26 -9.89 2.46
N ALA A 240 -26.12 -10.17 3.11
CA ALA A 240 -26.03 -11.27 4.05
C ALA A 240 -27.06 -11.09 5.19
N THR A 241 -27.84 -12.13 5.44
CA THR A 241 -28.88 -12.14 6.49
C THR A 241 -28.28 -12.26 7.89
N LYS A 242 -27.19 -12.99 8.00
CA LYS A 242 -26.42 -13.12 9.25
C LYS A 242 -25.31 -12.07 9.24
N ARG A 243 -25.04 -11.46 10.39
CA ARG A 243 -23.94 -10.51 10.58
C ARG A 243 -23.03 -11.01 11.70
N PRO A 244 -22.03 -11.86 11.38
CA PRO A 244 -21.14 -12.41 12.38
C PRO A 244 -20.38 -11.32 13.09
N ARG A 245 -20.19 -11.49 14.41
CA ARG A 245 -19.40 -10.60 15.26
C ARG A 245 -17.92 -10.92 15.07
N VAL A 246 -17.12 -9.88 14.85
CA VAL A 246 -15.70 -10.02 14.52
C VAL A 246 -14.85 -9.28 15.53
N VAL A 247 -13.80 -9.94 16.01
CA VAL A 247 -12.66 -9.29 16.69
C VAL A 247 -11.43 -9.36 15.77
N VAL A 248 -10.57 -8.33 15.84
CA VAL A 248 -9.40 -8.20 14.94
C VAL A 248 -8.13 -7.90 15.72
N GLY A 249 -7.00 -8.34 15.18
CA GLY A 249 -5.67 -8.02 15.70
C GLY A 249 -5.26 -8.84 16.93
N LEU A 250 -4.10 -8.49 17.43
CA LEU A 250 -3.50 -8.89 18.71
C LEU A 250 -2.86 -7.66 19.34
N PRO A 251 -2.74 -7.57 20.66
CA PRO A 251 -2.07 -6.45 21.31
C PRO A 251 -0.57 -6.44 20.96
N PHE A 252 -0.03 -5.24 20.96
CA PHE A 252 1.40 -5.00 20.88
C PHE A 252 1.82 -4.20 22.12
N LYS A 253 2.74 -4.73 22.94
CA LYS A 253 3.14 -4.12 24.22
C LYS A 253 1.93 -3.75 25.09
N ASP A 254 1.04 -4.72 25.31
CA ASP A 254 -0.17 -4.64 26.12
C ASP A 254 -1.26 -3.66 25.61
N VAL A 255 -1.04 -3.03 24.46
CA VAL A 255 -2.01 -2.16 23.82
C VAL A 255 -2.63 -2.85 22.60
N TRP A 256 -3.96 -2.97 22.60
CA TRP A 256 -4.70 -3.52 21.48
C TRP A 256 -5.17 -2.40 20.55
N HIS A 257 -4.48 -2.27 19.42
CA HIS A 257 -4.88 -1.32 18.40
C HIS A 257 -5.97 -1.93 17.52
N VAL A 258 -7.19 -1.40 17.64
CA VAL A 258 -8.33 -1.84 16.82
C VAL A 258 -8.71 -0.74 15.82
N PRO A 259 -9.19 -1.10 14.61
CA PRO A 259 -9.65 -0.15 13.61
C PRO A 259 -10.76 0.73 14.16
N ASP A 260 -10.73 2.02 13.89
CA ASP A 260 -11.84 2.92 14.12
C ASP A 260 -12.85 2.91 12.94
N THR A 261 -13.94 3.66 13.06
CA THR A 261 -15.00 3.69 12.04
C THR A 261 -14.53 4.12 10.65
N ASP A 262 -13.55 5.04 10.57
CA ASP A 262 -13.08 5.61 9.30
C ASP A 262 -11.87 4.86 8.73
N SER A 263 -11.50 3.71 9.29
CA SER A 263 -10.30 2.98 8.87
C SER A 263 -10.54 2.05 7.67
N TYR A 264 -9.47 1.81 6.94
CA TYR A 264 -9.39 0.87 5.81
C TYR A 264 -9.97 -0.53 6.14
N LEU A 265 -9.65 -1.08 7.33
CA LEU A 265 -10.12 -2.39 7.72
C LEU A 265 -11.60 -2.38 8.14
N ALA A 266 -12.05 -1.35 8.86
CA ALA A 266 -13.46 -1.23 9.23
C ALA A 266 -14.36 -1.15 7.98
N GLN A 267 -13.91 -0.47 6.92
CA GLN A 267 -14.64 -0.45 5.66
C GLN A 267 -14.76 -1.86 5.04
N PHE A 268 -13.71 -2.68 5.06
CA PHE A 268 -13.79 -4.07 4.61
C PHE A 268 -14.78 -4.90 5.44
N LEU A 269 -14.77 -4.73 6.76
CA LEU A 269 -15.67 -5.46 7.65
C LEU A 269 -17.14 -5.09 7.38
N ARG A 270 -17.44 -3.79 7.20
CA ARG A 270 -18.78 -3.34 6.79
C ARG A 270 -19.20 -3.91 5.45
N ASP A 271 -18.33 -3.83 4.44
CA ASP A 271 -18.61 -4.33 3.09
C ASP A 271 -18.72 -5.87 3.04
N ALA A 272 -18.06 -6.56 3.95
CA ALA A 272 -18.21 -8.01 4.12
C ALA A 272 -19.47 -8.40 4.93
N GLY A 273 -20.27 -7.46 5.44
CA GLY A 273 -21.52 -7.74 6.13
C GLY A 273 -21.35 -8.25 7.56
N THR A 274 -20.42 -7.70 8.33
CA THR A 274 -20.15 -8.09 9.72
C THR A 274 -20.80 -7.14 10.73
N THR A 275 -20.76 -7.55 12.01
CA THR A 275 -20.92 -6.69 13.19
C THR A 275 -19.54 -6.51 13.83
N TYR A 276 -19.10 -5.27 13.94
CA TYR A 276 -17.85 -4.89 14.54
C TYR A 276 -18.09 -3.93 15.72
N ALA A 277 -17.56 -4.25 16.89
CA ALA A 277 -17.91 -3.55 18.14
C ALA A 277 -17.58 -2.05 18.12
N TRP A 278 -16.54 -1.66 17.41
CA TRP A 278 -16.05 -0.26 17.35
C TRP A 278 -16.37 0.44 16.02
N ASP A 279 -17.33 -0.10 15.25
CA ASP A 279 -17.69 0.44 13.92
C ASP A 279 -18.22 1.89 13.97
N GLN A 280 -18.75 2.33 15.12
CA GLN A 280 -19.25 3.69 15.32
C GLN A 280 -18.31 4.58 16.15
N THR A 281 -17.13 4.11 16.48
CA THR A 281 -16.17 4.85 17.31
C THR A 281 -15.09 5.48 16.44
N LYS A 282 -14.88 6.79 16.57
CA LYS A 282 -13.92 7.56 15.80
C LYS A 282 -12.69 7.92 16.62
N SER A 283 -11.52 7.90 16.00
CA SER A 283 -10.24 8.32 16.58
C SER A 283 -9.48 9.22 15.61
N PRO A 284 -8.78 10.26 16.10
CA PRO A 284 -7.90 11.07 15.25
C PRO A 284 -6.77 10.27 14.60
N GLN A 285 -6.40 9.12 15.17
CA GLN A 285 -5.30 8.26 14.70
C GLN A 285 -5.75 7.13 13.76
N GLY A 286 -7.05 7.05 13.41
CA GLY A 286 -7.59 5.95 12.57
C GLY A 286 -7.61 4.58 13.27
N SER A 287 -7.24 4.53 14.55
CA SER A 287 -7.28 3.35 15.41
C SER A 287 -7.51 3.72 16.87
N LEU A 288 -8.13 2.81 17.60
CA LEU A 288 -8.36 2.93 19.05
C LEU A 288 -7.29 2.10 19.77
N ALA A 289 -6.63 2.71 20.76
CA ALA A 289 -5.70 2.04 21.66
C ALA A 289 -6.48 1.55 22.90
N LEU A 290 -6.73 0.25 22.98
CA LEU A 290 -7.55 -0.37 24.02
C LEU A 290 -6.73 -1.32 24.88
N SER A 291 -7.21 -1.55 26.13
CA SER A 291 -6.65 -2.59 27.00
C SER A 291 -7.25 -3.96 26.67
N PHE A 292 -6.60 -5.03 27.15
CA PHE A 292 -7.12 -6.39 27.08
C PHE A 292 -8.52 -6.48 27.72
N GLU A 293 -8.74 -5.83 28.84
CA GLU A 293 -9.99 -5.86 29.61
C GLU A 293 -11.15 -5.23 28.82
N THR A 294 -10.85 -4.28 27.95
CA THR A 294 -11.85 -3.66 27.06
C THR A 294 -12.20 -4.58 25.90
N VAL A 295 -11.22 -5.30 25.33
CA VAL A 295 -11.43 -6.17 24.16
C VAL A 295 -11.95 -7.56 24.54
N ALA A 296 -11.51 -8.10 25.67
CA ALA A 296 -11.85 -9.45 26.08
C ALA A 296 -13.36 -9.77 26.13
N PRO A 297 -14.25 -8.90 26.69
CA PRO A 297 -15.70 -9.16 26.68
C PRO A 297 -16.27 -9.33 25.26
N VAL A 298 -15.78 -8.55 24.31
CA VAL A 298 -16.16 -8.66 22.89
C VAL A 298 -15.63 -9.95 22.29
N ALA A 299 -14.37 -10.28 22.54
CA ALA A 299 -13.71 -11.48 21.99
C ALA A 299 -14.27 -12.80 22.54
N LEU A 300 -14.73 -12.81 23.81
CA LEU A 300 -15.38 -13.98 24.41
C LEU A 300 -16.65 -14.40 23.67
N THR A 301 -17.36 -13.43 23.07
CA THR A 301 -18.63 -13.67 22.39
C THR A 301 -18.56 -13.47 20.87
N ALA A 302 -17.41 -13.11 20.31
CA ALA A 302 -17.22 -13.00 18.88
C ALA A 302 -17.40 -14.34 18.16
N ASP A 303 -17.78 -14.29 16.90
CA ASP A 303 -17.92 -15.46 16.05
C ASP A 303 -16.64 -15.77 15.29
N TYR A 304 -15.86 -14.75 14.94
CA TYR A 304 -14.59 -14.86 14.20
C TYR A 304 -13.50 -13.94 14.78
N TRP A 305 -12.28 -14.41 14.66
CA TRP A 305 -11.08 -13.63 14.97
C TRP A 305 -10.21 -13.50 13.72
N LEU A 306 -9.93 -12.27 13.29
CA LEU A 306 -9.24 -11.97 12.04
C LEU A 306 -7.94 -11.22 12.30
N GLN A 307 -6.95 -11.43 11.41
CA GLN A 307 -5.70 -10.64 11.36
C GLN A 307 -4.92 -10.64 12.68
N THR A 308 -4.57 -11.81 13.15
CA THR A 308 -3.81 -12.02 14.39
C THR A 308 -2.31 -11.72 14.26
N GLY A 309 -1.95 -10.67 13.53
CA GLY A 309 -0.57 -10.20 13.39
C GLY A 309 0.35 -11.21 12.69
N ALA A 310 1.48 -11.53 13.32
CA ALA A 310 2.47 -12.46 12.77
C ALA A 310 2.16 -13.94 13.05
N ALA A 311 1.16 -14.24 13.90
CA ALA A 311 0.88 -15.60 14.33
C ALA A 311 0.55 -16.53 13.16
N GLN A 312 1.20 -17.69 13.13
CA GLN A 312 1.04 -18.74 12.13
C GLN A 312 0.14 -19.87 12.61
N SER A 313 -0.06 -20.00 13.93
CA SER A 313 -0.82 -21.07 14.58
C SER A 313 -1.56 -20.59 15.83
N LYS A 314 -2.52 -21.38 16.29
CA LYS A 314 -3.19 -21.16 17.58
C LYS A 314 -2.21 -21.27 18.76
N ALA A 315 -1.22 -22.16 18.65
CA ALA A 315 -0.19 -22.32 19.68
C ALA A 315 0.64 -21.05 19.88
N GLU A 316 1.01 -20.36 18.78
CA GLU A 316 1.73 -19.09 18.86
C GLU A 316 0.89 -17.97 19.50
N ILE A 317 -0.42 -18.00 19.34
CA ILE A 317 -1.34 -17.06 19.97
C ILE A 317 -1.38 -17.30 21.49
N THR A 318 -1.58 -18.55 21.94
CA THR A 318 -1.63 -18.88 23.36
C THR A 318 -0.27 -18.78 24.04
N ALA A 319 0.83 -18.91 23.32
CA ALA A 319 2.17 -18.65 23.84
C ALA A 319 2.40 -17.15 24.18
N GLN A 320 1.67 -16.23 23.55
CA GLN A 320 1.72 -14.82 23.91
C GLN A 320 0.90 -14.54 25.19
N ASP A 321 -0.30 -15.14 25.29
CA ASP A 321 -1.16 -15.02 26.47
C ASP A 321 -2.16 -16.21 26.50
N ALA A 322 -2.09 -17.02 27.54
CA ALA A 322 -2.97 -18.19 27.72
C ALA A 322 -4.47 -17.82 27.80
N ARG A 323 -4.80 -16.59 28.20
CA ARG A 323 -6.18 -16.10 28.30
C ARG A 323 -6.91 -16.09 26.95
N TYR A 324 -6.17 -16.01 25.84
CA TYR A 324 -6.75 -16.06 24.50
C TYR A 324 -7.48 -17.37 24.17
N ALA A 325 -7.12 -18.46 24.85
CA ALA A 325 -7.81 -19.74 24.70
C ALA A 325 -9.30 -19.68 25.13
N ALA A 326 -9.67 -18.69 25.97
CA ALA A 326 -11.05 -18.48 26.41
C ALA A 326 -11.95 -17.84 25.33
N PHE A 327 -11.38 -17.17 24.32
CA PHE A 327 -12.14 -16.46 23.31
C PHE A 327 -13.02 -17.38 22.47
N GLY A 328 -14.23 -16.90 22.12
CA GLY A 328 -15.19 -17.67 21.34
C GLY A 328 -14.63 -18.23 20.02
N PRO A 329 -14.00 -17.41 19.16
CA PRO A 329 -13.41 -17.90 17.91
C PRO A 329 -12.28 -18.92 18.15
N PHE A 330 -11.50 -18.77 19.22
CA PHE A 330 -10.44 -19.72 19.55
C PHE A 330 -11.02 -21.11 19.85
N LYS A 331 -12.08 -21.17 20.68
CA LYS A 331 -12.77 -22.43 21.02
C LYS A 331 -13.43 -23.07 19.81
N THR A 332 -14.04 -22.26 18.94
CA THR A 332 -14.76 -22.76 17.75
C THR A 332 -13.84 -23.00 16.53
N GLY A 333 -12.55 -22.66 16.64
CA GLY A 333 -11.60 -22.81 15.53
C GLY A 333 -11.82 -21.83 14.37
N ARG A 334 -12.42 -20.65 14.62
CA ARG A 334 -12.72 -19.63 13.59
C ARG A 334 -11.74 -18.46 13.64
N LEU A 335 -10.44 -18.79 13.57
CA LEU A 335 -9.35 -17.83 13.51
C LEU A 335 -8.77 -17.80 12.12
N TYR A 336 -8.74 -16.63 11.49
CA TYR A 336 -8.18 -16.47 10.16
C TYR A 336 -7.16 -15.34 10.15
N ASN A 337 -6.00 -15.62 9.55
CA ASN A 337 -4.98 -14.58 9.37
C ASN A 337 -4.71 -14.30 7.89
N ASN A 338 -4.32 -13.07 7.59
CA ASN A 338 -4.05 -12.57 6.23
C ASN A 338 -2.64 -12.89 5.73
N ASN A 339 -2.01 -13.93 6.27
CA ASN A 339 -0.60 -14.28 6.05
C ASN A 339 -0.41 -15.54 5.17
N ARG A 340 -1.44 -15.99 4.44
CA ARG A 340 -1.36 -17.16 3.55
C ARG A 340 -0.27 -17.01 2.48
N ARG A 341 0.01 -15.79 2.05
CA ARG A 341 0.98 -15.48 0.98
C ARG A 341 2.23 -14.81 1.53
N THR A 342 2.69 -15.26 2.68
CA THR A 342 3.97 -14.83 3.24
C THR A 342 5.09 -15.65 2.60
N ASN A 343 6.13 -14.97 2.10
CA ASN A 343 7.30 -15.62 1.52
C ASN A 343 8.31 -16.06 2.60
N ALA A 344 9.34 -16.80 2.20
CA ALA A 344 10.37 -17.31 3.12
C ALA A 344 11.16 -16.18 3.84
N GLN A 345 11.13 -14.95 3.34
CA GLN A 345 11.76 -13.79 3.95
C GLN A 345 10.80 -13.00 4.87
N GLY A 346 9.59 -13.52 5.10
CA GLY A 346 8.58 -12.90 5.95
C GLY A 346 7.76 -11.78 5.29
N SER A 347 7.91 -11.55 3.98
CA SER A 347 7.07 -10.59 3.27
C SER A 347 5.69 -11.15 3.01
N ASN A 348 4.65 -10.40 3.35
CA ASN A 348 3.27 -10.77 3.18
C ASN A 348 2.62 -10.03 2.01
N ASP A 349 2.28 -10.75 0.94
CA ASP A 349 1.67 -10.24 -0.30
C ASP A 349 0.31 -9.54 -0.08
N TYR A 350 -0.36 -9.79 1.05
CA TYR A 350 -1.56 -9.03 1.44
C TYR A 350 -1.28 -7.51 1.49
N TRP A 351 -0.12 -7.10 1.97
CA TRP A 351 0.28 -5.71 2.06
C TRP A 351 0.85 -5.15 0.75
N GLU A 352 1.18 -6.00 -0.23
CA GLU A 352 1.67 -5.62 -1.56
C GLU A 352 0.53 -5.68 -2.59
N SER A 353 0.20 -6.87 -3.08
CA SER A 353 -0.83 -7.01 -4.10
C SER A 353 -2.26 -6.81 -3.57
N GLY A 354 -2.51 -7.05 -2.28
CA GLY A 354 -3.82 -6.84 -1.67
C GLY A 354 -4.22 -5.37 -1.62
N ALA A 355 -3.28 -4.43 -1.50
CA ALA A 355 -3.55 -2.99 -1.54
C ALA A 355 -4.16 -2.54 -2.89
N VAL A 356 -3.77 -3.17 -3.99
CA VAL A 356 -4.27 -2.86 -5.35
C VAL A 356 -5.35 -3.84 -5.83
N ARG A 357 -5.63 -4.89 -5.05
CA ARG A 357 -6.67 -5.90 -5.32
C ARG A 357 -7.62 -6.07 -4.13
N PRO A 358 -8.26 -4.96 -3.67
CA PRO A 358 -9.22 -5.01 -2.58
C PRO A 358 -10.43 -5.91 -2.90
N ASP A 359 -10.73 -6.13 -4.17
CA ASP A 359 -11.74 -7.09 -4.61
C ASP A 359 -11.44 -8.51 -4.11
N ARG A 360 -10.19 -8.96 -4.19
CA ARG A 360 -9.79 -10.28 -3.69
C ARG A 360 -9.77 -10.37 -2.17
N VAL A 361 -9.36 -9.29 -1.50
CA VAL A 361 -9.42 -9.22 -0.03
C VAL A 361 -10.85 -9.32 0.47
N LEU A 362 -11.78 -8.57 -0.16
CA LEU A 362 -13.19 -8.63 0.19
C LEU A 362 -13.81 -9.99 -0.12
N ALA A 363 -13.43 -10.62 -1.24
CA ALA A 363 -13.89 -11.97 -1.57
C ALA A 363 -13.45 -13.01 -0.51
N ASP A 364 -12.21 -12.93 -0.01
CA ASP A 364 -11.73 -13.77 1.08
C ASP A 364 -12.56 -13.57 2.35
N LEU A 365 -12.80 -12.32 2.74
CA LEU A 365 -13.60 -11.99 3.91
C LEU A 365 -15.04 -12.51 3.79
N ILE A 366 -15.70 -12.31 2.64
CA ILE A 366 -17.02 -12.86 2.40
C ILE A 366 -17.01 -14.40 2.44
N LYS A 367 -16.00 -15.05 1.84
CA LYS A 367 -15.87 -16.51 1.90
C LYS A 367 -15.72 -17.03 3.31
N ILE A 368 -14.99 -16.34 4.16
CA ILE A 368 -14.78 -16.70 5.57
C ILE A 368 -16.06 -16.54 6.37
N LEU A 369 -16.72 -15.39 6.21
CA LEU A 369 -17.82 -14.96 7.06
C LEU A 369 -19.19 -15.46 6.59
N HIS A 370 -19.33 -15.69 5.28
CA HIS A 370 -20.55 -16.11 4.59
C HIS A 370 -20.18 -17.12 3.48
N PRO A 371 -19.71 -18.33 3.84
CA PRO A 371 -19.21 -19.29 2.86
C PRO A 371 -20.23 -19.72 1.80
N GLU A 372 -21.51 -19.59 2.11
CA GLU A 372 -22.66 -19.85 1.22
C GLU A 372 -22.77 -18.84 0.08
N LEU A 373 -22.32 -17.59 0.27
CA LEU A 373 -22.39 -16.53 -0.74
C LEU A 373 -21.32 -16.67 -1.83
N LEU A 374 -20.20 -17.32 -1.51
CA LEU A 374 -19.10 -17.57 -2.45
C LEU A 374 -18.61 -19.02 -2.34
N PRO A 375 -19.46 -20.04 -2.64
CA PRO A 375 -19.15 -21.45 -2.39
C PRO A 375 -17.88 -21.92 -3.13
N SER A 376 -17.63 -21.47 -4.34
CA SER A 376 -16.50 -21.86 -5.18
C SER A 376 -15.22 -21.04 -4.95
N TRP A 377 -15.29 -19.96 -4.17
CA TRP A 377 -14.10 -19.12 -3.94
C TRP A 377 -13.07 -19.85 -3.08
N GLN A 378 -11.81 -19.80 -3.52
CA GLN A 378 -10.66 -20.27 -2.76
C GLN A 378 -9.95 -19.09 -2.14
N LEU A 379 -9.66 -19.15 -0.82
CA LEU A 379 -8.97 -18.07 -0.11
C LEU A 379 -7.64 -17.75 -0.78
N TYR A 380 -7.40 -16.47 -1.01
CA TYR A 380 -6.21 -15.98 -1.69
C TYR A 380 -5.17 -15.43 -0.71
N TYR A 381 -5.55 -14.52 0.18
CA TYR A 381 -4.67 -13.89 1.16
C TYR A 381 -4.83 -14.47 2.56
N TYR A 382 -6.02 -14.95 2.90
CA TYR A 382 -6.32 -15.46 4.23
C TYR A 382 -6.12 -16.97 4.34
N GLN A 383 -5.82 -17.40 5.55
CA GLN A 383 -5.80 -18.84 5.92
C GLN A 383 -6.39 -19.04 7.31
N LEU A 384 -6.94 -20.25 7.52
CA LEU A 384 -7.37 -20.71 8.83
C LEU A 384 -6.14 -21.05 9.68
N LEU A 385 -6.06 -20.51 10.90
CA LEU A 385 -5.03 -20.90 11.87
C LEU A 385 -5.46 -22.18 12.61
N ARG A 386 -4.54 -23.13 12.67
CA ARG A 386 -4.73 -24.43 13.33
C ARG A 386 -3.86 -24.57 14.57
#